data_c888634e0e9f70f74edb1836e8e56d06
#
_entry.id   c888634e0e9f70f74edb1836e8e56d06
#
_cell.length_a   1.000
_cell.length_b   1.000
_cell.length_c   1.000
_cell.angle_alpha   90.00
_cell.angle_beta   90.00
_cell.angle_gamma   90.00
#
_symmetry.space_group_name_H-M   'P 1'
#
loop_
_entity.id
_entity.type
_entity.pdbx_description
1 polymer ?
#
loop_
_entity_poly.entity_id
_entity_poly.type
_entity_poly.pdbx_seq_one_letter_code
_entity_poly.pdbx_strand_id
1 'polypeptide(L)'
;PWVDGAQKFLTRNKKKYIFAVISGTPEDEIREIILRRGMNHFFNSVRGSPKSKVILLGEMMDEYNLKPDEIVFVGDSETDWFAAKETGIPFLWRSVSAEISPPHGYVGPSLSSLGELEVNLKNSVSHYF
;
A
#
# COMPACT_ATOMS: atom_id res chain seq x y z
N PRO A 1 -6.69 8.68 11.45
CA PRO A 1 -5.53 9.52 11.12
C PRO A 1 -4.67 8.87 10.05
N TRP A 2 -3.94 9.69 9.35
CA TRP A 2 -3.05 9.21 8.32
C TRP A 2 -1.79 8.61 8.93
N VAL A 3 -1.19 7.69 8.16
CA VAL A 3 0.11 7.14 8.49
C VAL A 3 1.14 8.27 8.57
N ASP A 4 2.01 8.20 9.57
CA ASP A 4 3.05 9.21 9.74
C ASP A 4 3.90 9.33 8.48
N GLY A 5 4.10 10.55 8.02
CA GLY A 5 4.86 10.85 6.81
C GLY A 5 4.11 10.64 5.51
N ALA A 6 2.86 10.15 5.54
CA ALA A 6 2.11 9.81 4.33
C ALA A 6 1.91 11.02 3.41
N GLN A 7 1.45 12.12 3.95
CA GLN A 7 1.14 13.30 3.14
C GLN A 7 2.39 13.85 2.45
N LYS A 8 3.50 13.92 3.16
CA LYS A 8 4.77 14.38 2.58
C LYS A 8 5.27 13.45 1.49
N PHE A 9 5.21 12.15 1.75
CA PHE A 9 5.65 11.15 0.80
C PHE A 9 4.85 11.22 -0.49
N LEU A 10 3.52 11.27 -0.37
CA LEU A 10 2.63 11.33 -1.53
C LEU A 10 2.83 12.62 -2.31
N THR A 11 2.97 13.74 -1.63
CA THR A 11 3.18 15.04 -2.28
C THR A 11 4.48 15.03 -3.10
N ARG A 12 5.56 14.49 -2.54
CA ARG A 12 6.86 14.44 -3.20
C ARG A 12 6.89 13.53 -4.41
N ASN A 13 6.11 12.45 -4.37
CA ASN A 13 6.24 11.37 -5.34
C ASN A 13 5.04 11.23 -6.27
N LYS A 14 4.09 12.13 -6.20
CA LYS A 14 2.85 12.06 -6.96
C LYS A 14 3.07 11.88 -8.46
N LYS A 15 4.10 12.51 -9.01
CA LYS A 15 4.39 12.44 -10.44
C LYS A 15 5.31 11.28 -10.82
N LYS A 16 5.94 10.64 -9.82
CA LYS A 16 6.87 9.54 -10.06
C LYS A 16 6.22 8.18 -10.08
N TYR A 17 5.19 7.99 -9.26
CA TYR A 17 4.59 6.69 -9.02
C TYR A 17 3.08 6.73 -9.16
N ILE A 18 2.52 5.58 -9.46
CA ILE A 18 1.07 5.37 -9.37
C ILE A 18 0.78 4.96 -7.93
N PHE A 19 -0.13 5.67 -7.28
CA PHE A 19 -0.56 5.34 -5.93
C PHE A 19 -1.97 4.77 -5.95
N ALA A 20 -2.15 3.67 -5.22
CA ALA A 20 -3.44 3.03 -5.11
C ALA A 20 -3.72 2.66 -3.66
N VAL A 21 -4.98 2.67 -3.28
CA VAL A 21 -5.44 2.21 -1.97
C VAL A 21 -6.19 0.90 -2.17
N ILE A 22 -5.77 -0.11 -1.41
CA ILE A 22 -6.44 -1.42 -1.37
C ILE A 22 -6.86 -1.63 0.09
N SER A 23 -8.15 -1.64 0.35
CA SER A 23 -8.67 -1.63 1.71
C SER A 23 -9.67 -2.75 1.95
N GLY A 24 -9.73 -3.23 3.19
CA GLY A 24 -10.80 -4.12 3.64
C GLY A 24 -12.09 -3.38 3.97
N THR A 25 -12.04 -2.08 4.09
CA THR A 25 -13.22 -1.23 4.26
C THR A 25 -14.04 -1.22 2.98
N PRO A 26 -15.38 -1.14 3.06
CA PRO A 26 -16.19 -1.02 1.85
C PRO A 26 -15.73 0.14 0.96
N GLU A 27 -15.72 -0.10 -0.33
CA GLU A 27 -15.11 0.84 -1.28
C GLU A 27 -15.72 2.25 -1.19
N ASP A 28 -17.04 2.37 -1.12
CA ASP A 28 -17.68 3.67 -1.01
C ASP A 28 -17.25 4.41 0.25
N GLU A 29 -17.12 3.68 1.33
CA GLU A 29 -16.74 4.24 2.63
C GLU A 29 -15.28 4.72 2.62
N ILE A 30 -14.37 3.91 2.09
CA ILE A 30 -12.96 4.33 2.04
C ILE A 30 -12.75 5.50 1.09
N ARG A 31 -13.48 5.56 0.00
CA ARG A 31 -13.44 6.72 -0.91
C ARG A 31 -13.89 7.99 -0.21
N GLU A 32 -14.96 7.91 0.58
CA GLU A 32 -15.47 9.05 1.32
C GLU A 32 -14.48 9.53 2.39
N ILE A 33 -13.87 8.59 3.11
CA ILE A 33 -12.87 8.93 4.12
C ILE A 33 -11.69 9.67 3.48
N ILE A 34 -11.20 9.18 2.37
CA ILE A 34 -10.08 9.81 1.65
C ILE A 34 -10.46 11.21 1.16
N LEU A 35 -11.67 11.34 0.63
CA LEU A 35 -12.17 12.63 0.14
C LEU A 35 -12.29 13.66 1.28
N ARG A 36 -12.83 13.26 2.41
CA ARG A 36 -12.96 14.14 3.59
C ARG A 36 -11.62 14.64 4.10
N ARG A 37 -10.57 13.86 3.92
CA ARG A 37 -9.22 14.23 4.34
C ARG A 37 -8.47 15.02 3.28
N GLY A 38 -9.11 15.30 2.15
CA GLY A 38 -8.50 16.05 1.07
C GLY A 38 -7.35 15.33 0.38
N MET A 39 -7.34 14.00 0.43
CA MET A 39 -6.23 13.20 -0.10
C MET A 39 -6.57 12.45 -1.39
N ASN A 40 -7.79 12.62 -1.88
CA ASN A 40 -8.25 11.86 -3.05
C ASN A 40 -7.42 12.13 -4.31
N HIS A 41 -6.82 13.30 -4.42
CA HIS A 41 -6.02 13.67 -5.58
C HIS A 41 -4.66 12.96 -5.65
N PHE A 42 -4.24 12.31 -4.57
CA PHE A 42 -2.98 11.57 -4.56
C PHE A 42 -3.11 10.18 -5.17
N PHE A 43 -4.31 9.61 -5.20
CA PHE A 43 -4.49 8.22 -5.55
C PHE A 43 -5.08 8.06 -6.94
N ASN A 44 -4.44 7.22 -7.73
CA ASN A 44 -4.92 6.88 -9.07
C ASN A 44 -6.06 5.85 -9.02
N SER A 45 -6.11 5.06 -7.94
CA SER A 45 -7.12 4.04 -7.75
C SER A 45 -7.40 3.87 -6.27
N VAL A 46 -8.68 3.74 -5.91
CA VAL A 46 -9.10 3.42 -4.54
C VAL A 46 -10.08 2.27 -4.64
N ARG A 47 -9.72 1.14 -4.06
CA ARG A 47 -10.49 -0.09 -4.11
C ARG A 47 -10.73 -0.64 -2.71
N GLY A 48 -11.91 -1.19 -2.49
CA GLY A 48 -12.27 -1.72 -1.19
C GLY A 48 -13.17 -2.95 -1.29
N SER A 49 -13.56 -3.48 -0.12
CA SER A 49 -14.48 -4.61 -0.07
C SER A 49 -15.79 -4.26 -0.79
N PRO A 50 -16.58 -5.26 -1.23
CA PRO A 50 -16.56 -6.65 -0.77
C PRO A 50 -15.55 -7.57 -1.46
N LYS A 51 -14.88 -7.14 -2.50
CA LYS A 51 -13.87 -8.00 -3.14
C LYS A 51 -12.68 -8.20 -2.23
N SER A 52 -12.06 -9.36 -2.28
CA SER A 52 -10.86 -9.65 -1.48
C SER A 52 -9.67 -8.82 -1.99
N LYS A 53 -8.68 -8.62 -1.12
CA LYS A 53 -7.48 -7.87 -1.49
C LYS A 53 -6.71 -8.55 -2.62
N VAL A 54 -6.71 -9.88 -2.68
CA VAL A 54 -6.08 -10.62 -3.78
C VAL A 54 -6.73 -10.24 -5.11
N ILE A 55 -8.06 -10.22 -5.16
CA ILE A 55 -8.80 -9.85 -6.37
C ILE A 55 -8.55 -8.38 -6.72
N LEU A 56 -8.57 -7.50 -5.72
CA LEU A 56 -8.38 -6.07 -5.94
C LEU A 56 -6.98 -5.76 -6.48
N LEU A 57 -5.96 -6.43 -5.95
CA LEU A 57 -4.59 -6.29 -6.45
C LEU A 57 -4.47 -6.78 -7.89
N GLY A 58 -5.12 -7.90 -8.21
CA GLY A 58 -5.15 -8.41 -9.57
C GLY A 58 -5.81 -7.46 -10.55
N GLU A 59 -6.93 -6.88 -10.15
CA GLU A 59 -7.61 -5.88 -10.98
C GLU A 59 -6.75 -4.64 -11.22
N MET A 60 -6.04 -4.19 -10.20
CA MET A 60 -5.15 -3.06 -10.31
C MET A 60 -3.98 -3.36 -11.27
N MET A 61 -3.41 -4.53 -11.17
CA MET A 61 -2.34 -4.95 -12.08
C MET A 61 -2.82 -4.96 -13.53
N ASP A 62 -4.03 -5.45 -13.76
CA ASP A 62 -4.61 -5.48 -15.10
C ASP A 62 -4.88 -4.07 -15.62
N GLU A 63 -5.44 -3.22 -14.77
CA GLU A 63 -5.79 -1.85 -15.18
C GLU A 63 -4.57 -1.04 -15.60
N TYR A 64 -3.47 -1.16 -14.85
CA TYR A 64 -2.26 -0.39 -15.11
C TYR A 64 -1.19 -1.18 -15.87
N ASN A 65 -1.52 -2.40 -16.28
CA ASN A 65 -0.60 -3.28 -17.02
C ASN A 65 0.73 -3.45 -16.27
N LEU A 66 0.64 -3.79 -14.99
CA LEU A 66 1.80 -3.96 -14.11
C LEU A 66 2.03 -5.42 -13.77
N LYS A 67 3.30 -5.78 -13.64
CA LYS A 67 3.72 -7.08 -13.14
C LYS A 67 3.93 -7.00 -11.63
N PRO A 68 3.83 -8.13 -10.92
CA PRO A 68 4.02 -8.11 -9.46
C PRO A 68 5.33 -7.47 -9.01
N ASP A 69 6.43 -7.66 -9.75
CA ASP A 69 7.73 -7.10 -9.39
C ASP A 69 7.85 -5.60 -9.64
N GLU A 70 6.83 -5.00 -10.24
CA GLU A 70 6.77 -3.55 -10.46
C GLU A 70 5.98 -2.82 -9.37
N ILE A 71 5.54 -3.54 -8.34
CA ILE A 71 4.65 -3.05 -7.30
C ILE A 71 5.27 -3.30 -5.93
N VAL A 72 4.99 -2.41 -4.99
CA VAL A 72 5.24 -2.65 -3.57
C VAL A 72 3.93 -2.45 -2.83
N PHE A 73 3.55 -3.42 -2.02
CA PHE A 73 2.36 -3.33 -1.19
C PHE A 73 2.77 -3.04 0.24
N VAL A 74 2.30 -1.94 0.78
CA VAL A 74 2.59 -1.51 2.14
C VAL A 74 1.35 -1.78 2.99
N GLY A 75 1.49 -2.54 4.05
CA GLY A 75 0.35 -2.87 4.89
C GLY A 75 0.73 -3.15 6.34
N ASP A 76 -0.29 -3.23 7.18
CA ASP A 76 -0.13 -3.43 8.62
C ASP A 76 -0.94 -4.60 9.16
N SER A 77 -1.47 -5.45 8.29
CA SER A 77 -2.28 -6.58 8.70
C SER A 77 -1.83 -7.88 8.04
N GLU A 78 -2.20 -9.00 8.67
CA GLU A 78 -1.91 -10.32 8.09
C GLU A 78 -2.61 -10.51 6.76
N THR A 79 -3.82 -9.94 6.60
CA THR A 79 -4.55 -10.05 5.33
C THR A 79 -3.83 -9.34 4.21
N ASP A 80 -3.16 -8.21 4.50
CA ASP A 80 -2.34 -7.52 3.52
C ASP A 80 -1.15 -8.39 3.10
N TRP A 81 -0.45 -8.94 4.09
CA TRP A 81 0.70 -9.80 3.82
C TRP A 81 0.31 -11.03 3.02
N PHE A 82 -0.80 -11.67 3.41
CA PHE A 82 -1.32 -12.83 2.70
C PHE A 82 -1.64 -12.50 1.25
N ALA A 83 -2.29 -11.37 1.01
CA ALA A 83 -2.63 -10.94 -0.35
C ALA A 83 -1.39 -10.69 -1.20
N ALA A 84 -0.35 -10.10 -0.61
CA ALA A 84 0.92 -9.89 -1.30
C ALA A 84 1.56 -11.22 -1.69
N LYS A 85 1.55 -12.19 -0.77
CA LYS A 85 2.10 -13.52 -1.05
C LYS A 85 1.35 -14.22 -2.18
N GLU A 86 0.03 -14.17 -2.14
CA GLU A 86 -0.79 -14.84 -3.15
C GLU A 86 -0.61 -14.23 -4.55
N THR A 87 -0.35 -12.94 -4.61
CA THR A 87 -0.17 -12.24 -5.90
C THR A 87 1.28 -12.15 -6.33
N GLY A 88 2.24 -12.53 -5.48
CA GLY A 88 3.66 -12.43 -5.78
C GLY A 88 4.21 -11.02 -5.67
N ILE A 89 3.47 -10.10 -5.06
CA ILE A 89 3.87 -8.70 -4.91
C ILE A 89 4.78 -8.53 -3.70
N PRO A 90 5.92 -7.84 -3.82
CA PRO A 90 6.74 -7.49 -2.66
C PRO A 90 5.97 -6.73 -1.60
N PHE A 91 6.21 -7.06 -0.33
CA PHE A 91 5.45 -6.49 0.78
C PHE A 91 6.38 -5.80 1.77
N LEU A 92 5.93 -4.65 2.27
CA LEU A 92 6.58 -3.93 3.36
C LEU A 92 5.62 -3.87 4.54
N TRP A 93 6.05 -4.41 5.67
CA TRP A 93 5.26 -4.34 6.90
C TRP A 93 5.37 -2.96 7.51
N ARG A 94 4.23 -2.31 7.73
CA ARG A 94 4.18 -1.03 8.39
C ARG A 94 3.84 -1.25 9.86
N SER A 95 4.74 -0.88 10.74
CA SER A 95 4.52 -0.97 12.19
C SER A 95 3.59 0.14 12.65
N VAL A 96 2.44 -0.24 13.20
CA VAL A 96 1.46 0.71 13.74
C VAL A 96 1.86 1.13 15.15
N SER A 97 2.43 0.20 15.90
CA SER A 97 2.98 0.47 17.23
C SER A 97 4.06 -0.54 17.55
N ALA A 98 4.93 -0.21 18.50
CA ALA A 98 5.99 -1.10 18.94
C ALA A 98 5.46 -2.40 19.57
N GLU A 99 4.22 -2.38 20.00
CA GLU A 99 3.60 -3.55 20.65
C GLU A 99 3.01 -4.55 19.64
N ILE A 100 2.82 -4.12 18.40
CA ILE A 100 2.27 -4.97 17.36
C ILE A 100 3.42 -5.47 16.50
N SER A 101 3.71 -6.75 16.63
CA SER A 101 4.76 -7.40 15.85
C SER A 101 4.25 -7.78 14.46
N PRO A 102 5.14 -7.93 13.49
CA PRO A 102 4.78 -8.53 12.21
C PRO A 102 4.20 -9.93 12.40
N PRO A 103 3.44 -10.44 11.42
CA PRO A 103 2.89 -11.79 11.50
C PRO A 103 4.00 -12.83 11.68
N HIS A 104 3.67 -13.92 12.36
CA HIS A 104 4.58 -15.03 12.54
C HIS A 104 5.00 -15.58 11.17
N GLY A 105 6.29 -15.70 10.96
CA GLY A 105 6.84 -16.16 9.68
C GLY A 105 7.18 -15.04 8.70
N TYR A 106 6.83 -13.80 9.01
CA TYR A 106 7.22 -12.67 8.17
C TYR A 106 8.71 -12.34 8.40
N VAL A 107 9.48 -12.36 7.32
CA VAL A 107 10.91 -12.09 7.37
C VAL A 107 11.33 -10.90 6.51
N GLY A 108 10.38 -10.19 5.97
CA GLY A 108 10.67 -9.05 5.10
C GLY A 108 10.95 -7.76 5.87
N PRO A 109 11.16 -6.66 5.16
CA PRO A 109 11.44 -5.37 5.77
C PRO A 109 10.22 -4.79 6.48
N SER A 110 10.49 -3.96 7.50
CA SER A 110 9.46 -3.23 8.23
C SER A 110 9.80 -1.74 8.22
N LEU A 111 8.76 -0.91 8.34
CA LEU A 111 8.95 0.53 8.47
C LEU A 111 7.91 1.11 9.43
N SER A 112 8.26 2.19 10.10
CA SER A 112 7.37 2.85 11.06
C SER A 112 6.67 4.07 10.45
N SER A 113 7.17 4.57 9.33
CA SER A 113 6.53 5.69 8.64
C SER A 113 6.77 5.56 7.13
N LEU A 114 5.95 6.26 6.35
CA LEU A 114 6.15 6.30 4.91
C LEU A 114 7.37 7.13 4.50
N GLY A 115 7.92 7.92 5.41
CA GLY A 115 9.20 8.57 5.17
C GLY A 115 10.33 7.56 4.99
N GLU A 116 10.29 6.45 5.73
CA GLU A 116 11.25 5.36 5.58
C GLU A 116 11.09 4.64 4.25
N LEU A 117 9.87 4.61 3.71
CA LEU A 117 9.58 3.97 2.44
C LEU A 117 10.41 4.60 1.31
N GLU A 118 10.54 5.92 1.30
CA GLU A 118 11.31 6.61 0.28
C GLU A 118 12.77 6.14 0.25
N VAL A 119 13.35 5.92 1.43
CA VAL A 119 14.71 5.39 1.55
C VAL A 119 14.78 3.96 1.03
N ASN A 120 13.82 3.12 1.43
CA ASN A 120 13.76 1.74 0.98
C ASN A 120 13.61 1.63 -0.54
N LEU A 121 12.80 2.49 -1.15
CA LEU A 121 12.61 2.50 -2.59
C LEU A 121 13.88 2.89 -3.33
N LYS A 122 14.67 3.80 -2.77
CA LYS A 122 15.94 4.20 -3.37
C LYS A 122 16.97 3.08 -3.32
N ASN A 123 16.93 2.27 -2.26
CA ASN A 123 17.89 1.20 -2.05
C ASN A 123 17.53 -0.08 -2.78
N SER A 124 16.26 -0.32 -2.97
CA SER A 124 15.76 -1.52 -3.64
C SER A 124 15.40 -1.17 -5.09
N VAL A 125 16.22 -1.07 -5.92
CA VAL A 125 16.08 -0.74 -7.34
C VAL A 125 14.70 -1.05 -7.89
N SER A 126 13.87 -0.04 -8.05
CA SER A 126 13.01 0.03 -9.20
C SER A 126 11.62 -0.58 -9.20
N HIS A 127 10.93 -0.78 -8.10
CA HIS A 127 9.59 -1.35 -8.29
C HIS A 127 8.60 -0.68 -7.38
N TYR A 128 7.66 0.06 -7.99
CA TYR A 128 6.84 1.01 -7.29
C TYR A 128 5.38 0.86 -7.64
N PHE A 129 4.56 1.10 -6.67
CA PHE A 129 3.12 1.16 -6.90
C PHE A 129 2.68 2.54 -7.37
#